data_7880f89356574ee399373055c18a736a
#
_entry.id   7880f89356574ee399373055c18a736a
#
_cell.length_a   1.000
_cell.length_b   1.000
_cell.length_c   1.000
_cell.angle_alpha   90.00
_cell.angle_beta   90.00
_cell.angle_gamma   90.00
#
_symmetry.space_group_name_H-M   'P 1'
#
loop_
_entity.id
_entity.type
_entity.pdbx_description
1 polymer ?
#
loop_
_entity_poly.entity_id
_entity_poly.type
_entity_poly.pdbx_seq_one_letter_code
_entity_poly.pdbx_strand_id
1 'polypeptide(L)'
;MKSDTVYIGVDVSKAKLDVYVPPKKEGLRAVTKELENNVKGFRELRNLARVVNATVCVEPTGGYELELIAFMHRFKVPVAYADALRVRQFAKAEGNLSKNDTIDAALISRFADKIGVRIINENDIDTVELKRKTKFRQTLIDSRTALICKLETEIDKEIRSMIGEQIKHLNKLIKKIEASCMETVEKNQPMKNLVSRFTEIGGVGNLTAVSILAELPEIGRINDAKLNRLAGLAPEEKQSGSKEWQRRIWGGRKDVRNALYMAAVASIKWNAILGGYYHKKRAEGHPHKWAIVPTMRKLLSLLNKIARDPRFTPRTEPESTKRNANVGRKKKVA
;
A
#
# COMPACT_ATOMS: atom_id res chain seq x y z
N MET A 1 2.33 -30.12 -12.10
CA MET A 1 2.69 -29.73 -13.49
C MET A 1 3.60 -28.52 -13.38
N LYS A 2 4.88 -28.61 -13.81
CA LYS A 2 5.74 -27.43 -13.95
C LYS A 2 5.11 -26.55 -15.03
N SER A 3 4.88 -25.26 -14.76
CA SER A 3 4.45 -24.33 -15.79
C SER A 3 5.60 -24.14 -16.77
N ASP A 4 5.34 -24.28 -18.08
CA ASP A 4 6.33 -24.02 -19.14
C ASP A 4 6.69 -22.52 -19.27
N THR A 5 6.40 -21.72 -18.24
CA THR A 5 6.63 -20.28 -18.24
C THR A 5 8.11 -19.99 -18.01
N VAL A 6 8.75 -19.38 -18.98
CA VAL A 6 10.14 -18.88 -18.86
C VAL A 6 10.13 -17.55 -18.11
N TYR A 7 10.99 -17.39 -17.11
CA TYR A 7 11.14 -16.14 -16.37
C TYR A 7 12.49 -15.50 -16.68
N ILE A 8 12.47 -14.31 -17.30
CA ILE A 8 13.65 -13.45 -17.45
C ILE A 8 13.82 -12.67 -16.14
N GLY A 9 14.92 -12.88 -15.44
CA GLY A 9 15.25 -12.10 -14.25
C GLY A 9 15.91 -10.78 -14.65
N VAL A 10 15.49 -9.70 -13.99
CA VAL A 10 16.03 -8.36 -14.24
C VAL A 10 16.31 -7.69 -12.89
N ASP A 11 17.58 -7.38 -12.65
CA ASP A 11 17.98 -6.45 -11.60
C ASP A 11 18.01 -5.04 -12.17
N VAL A 12 17.34 -4.11 -11.48
CA VAL A 12 17.10 -2.75 -11.99
C VAL A 12 17.86 -1.74 -11.14
N SER A 13 18.72 -0.99 -11.76
CA SER A 13 19.38 0.18 -11.17
C SER A 13 18.97 1.48 -11.85
N LYS A 14 19.45 2.61 -11.35
CA LYS A 14 19.13 3.93 -11.90
C LYS A 14 19.45 4.05 -13.40
N ALA A 15 20.60 3.51 -13.82
CA ALA A 15 21.11 3.70 -15.18
C ALA A 15 21.04 2.45 -16.05
N LYS A 16 20.99 1.27 -15.44
CA LYS A 16 21.12 0.00 -16.15
C LYS A 16 20.14 -1.07 -15.67
N LEU A 17 19.93 -2.05 -16.53
CA LEU A 17 19.19 -3.28 -16.29
C LEU A 17 20.15 -4.44 -16.50
N ASP A 18 20.40 -5.23 -15.46
CA ASP A 18 21.12 -6.48 -15.58
C ASP A 18 20.10 -7.59 -15.86
N VAL A 19 20.19 -8.19 -17.05
CA VAL A 19 19.19 -9.09 -17.59
C VAL A 19 19.74 -10.51 -17.69
N TYR A 20 19.03 -11.47 -17.13
CA TYR A 20 19.32 -12.89 -17.25
C TYR A 20 18.19 -13.63 -17.95
N VAL A 21 18.49 -14.25 -19.08
CA VAL A 21 17.57 -15.11 -19.86
C VAL A 21 17.99 -16.56 -19.63
N PRO A 22 17.15 -17.39 -18.98
CA PRO A 22 17.47 -18.79 -18.75
C PRO A 22 17.49 -19.58 -20.06
N PRO A 23 18.22 -20.70 -20.13
CA PRO A 23 18.25 -21.55 -21.31
C PRO A 23 16.89 -22.21 -21.56
N LYS A 24 16.43 -22.25 -22.81
CA LYS A 24 15.16 -22.89 -23.20
C LYS A 24 15.17 -24.43 -23.07
N LYS A 25 16.34 -25.05 -23.18
CA LYS A 25 16.52 -26.50 -23.10
C LYS A 25 17.81 -26.81 -22.33
N GLU A 26 17.84 -27.95 -21.70
CA GLU A 26 19.03 -28.47 -21.05
C GLU A 26 20.18 -28.59 -22.07
N GLY A 27 21.37 -28.09 -21.72
CA GLY A 27 22.53 -28.02 -22.62
C GLY A 27 22.72 -26.69 -23.38
N LEU A 28 21.73 -25.81 -23.42
CA LEU A 28 21.92 -24.45 -23.96
C LEU A 28 22.50 -23.51 -22.87
N ARG A 29 23.25 -22.50 -23.31
CA ARG A 29 23.79 -21.48 -22.38
C ARG A 29 22.75 -20.41 -22.09
N ALA A 30 22.72 -19.96 -20.84
CA ALA A 30 21.99 -18.75 -20.46
C ALA A 30 22.57 -17.51 -21.16
N VAL A 31 21.75 -16.50 -21.39
CA VAL A 31 22.18 -15.23 -21.94
C VAL A 31 22.09 -14.17 -20.84
N THR A 32 23.23 -13.51 -20.58
CA THR A 32 23.28 -12.36 -19.68
C THR A 32 23.57 -11.11 -20.52
N LYS A 33 22.84 -10.04 -20.26
CA LYS A 33 23.02 -8.74 -20.93
C LYS A 33 22.90 -7.61 -19.94
N GLU A 34 23.69 -6.58 -20.13
CA GLU A 34 23.48 -5.27 -19.53
C GLU A 34 22.80 -4.35 -20.54
N LEU A 35 21.66 -3.76 -20.16
CA LEU A 35 20.89 -2.84 -20.98
C LEU A 35 20.75 -1.50 -20.26
N GLU A 36 20.55 -0.43 -21.01
CA GLU A 36 20.26 0.88 -20.42
C GLU A 36 18.85 0.91 -19.81
N ASN A 37 18.68 1.53 -18.65
CA ASN A 37 17.37 1.74 -18.03
C ASN A 37 16.64 2.93 -18.70
N ASN A 38 16.30 2.77 -19.97
CA ASN A 38 15.59 3.74 -20.81
C ASN A 38 14.78 3.01 -21.90
N VAL A 39 14.08 3.78 -22.74
CA VAL A 39 13.21 3.25 -23.81
C VAL A 39 13.97 2.33 -24.80
N LYS A 40 15.28 2.57 -25.04
CA LYS A 40 16.09 1.73 -25.93
C LYS A 40 16.28 0.35 -25.29
N GLY A 41 16.76 0.28 -24.06
CA GLY A 41 16.94 -0.98 -23.34
C GLY A 41 15.62 -1.71 -23.11
N PHE A 42 14.53 -0.98 -22.85
CA PHE A 42 13.19 -1.60 -22.74
C PHE A 42 12.72 -2.26 -24.04
N ARG A 43 13.03 -1.69 -25.21
CA ARG A 43 12.73 -2.31 -26.51
C ARG A 43 13.52 -3.59 -26.71
N GLU A 44 14.79 -3.60 -26.34
CA GLU A 44 15.64 -4.79 -26.43
C GLU A 44 15.13 -5.90 -25.50
N LEU A 45 14.85 -5.58 -24.24
CA LEU A 45 14.31 -6.55 -23.28
C LEU A 45 12.95 -7.09 -23.71
N ARG A 46 12.06 -6.24 -24.24
CA ARG A 46 10.77 -6.67 -24.82
C ARG A 46 10.98 -7.68 -25.94
N ASN A 47 11.91 -7.42 -26.85
CA ASN A 47 12.19 -8.33 -27.97
C ASN A 47 12.73 -9.66 -27.46
N LEU A 48 13.64 -9.66 -26.49
CA LEU A 48 14.12 -10.88 -25.83
C LEU A 48 12.96 -11.66 -25.21
N ALA A 49 12.09 -10.98 -24.43
CA ALA A 49 10.97 -11.62 -23.78
C ALA A 49 9.98 -12.25 -24.78
N ARG A 50 9.72 -11.59 -25.91
CA ARG A 50 8.85 -12.13 -26.96
C ARG A 50 9.43 -13.35 -27.66
N VAL A 51 10.73 -13.33 -27.99
CA VAL A 51 11.42 -14.45 -28.66
C VAL A 51 11.35 -15.73 -27.83
N VAL A 52 11.45 -15.60 -26.51
CA VAL A 52 11.42 -16.76 -25.62
C VAL A 52 10.05 -17.01 -24.97
N ASN A 53 9.04 -16.17 -25.28
CA ASN A 53 7.71 -16.18 -24.66
C ASN A 53 7.79 -16.16 -23.12
N ALA A 54 8.53 -15.19 -22.60
CA ALA A 54 8.85 -15.13 -21.17
C ALA A 54 8.05 -14.05 -20.43
N THR A 55 7.90 -14.28 -19.13
CA THR A 55 7.52 -13.25 -18.14
C THR A 55 8.79 -12.55 -17.65
N VAL A 56 8.81 -11.22 -17.68
CA VAL A 56 9.89 -10.41 -17.11
C VAL A 56 9.69 -10.32 -15.59
N CYS A 57 10.65 -10.78 -14.80
CA CYS A 57 10.60 -10.75 -13.35
C CYS A 57 11.57 -9.71 -12.81
N VAL A 58 11.07 -8.71 -12.07
CA VAL A 58 11.85 -7.61 -11.52
C VAL A 58 11.79 -7.61 -10.00
N GLU A 59 12.88 -7.19 -9.35
CA GLU A 59 12.87 -6.86 -7.93
C GLU A 59 12.55 -5.37 -7.75
N PRO A 60 11.67 -4.97 -6.82
CA PRO A 60 11.38 -3.55 -6.55
C PRO A 60 12.61 -2.82 -6.02
N THR A 61 13.09 -1.81 -6.73
CA THR A 61 14.31 -1.04 -6.43
C THR A 61 14.07 0.45 -6.18
N GLY A 62 13.00 0.75 -5.45
CA GLY A 62 12.69 2.15 -5.06
C GLY A 62 12.04 2.99 -6.15
N GLY A 63 11.62 2.39 -7.26
CA GLY A 63 10.86 3.03 -8.32
C GLY A 63 11.56 3.16 -9.66
N TYR A 64 12.83 2.74 -9.77
CA TYR A 64 13.55 2.72 -11.05
C TYR A 64 12.98 1.69 -12.03
N GLU A 65 12.27 0.69 -11.54
CA GLU A 65 11.60 -0.37 -12.31
C GLU A 65 10.28 0.08 -12.94
N LEU A 66 9.71 1.19 -12.51
CA LEU A 66 8.32 1.53 -12.86
C LEU A 66 8.12 1.91 -14.32
N GLU A 67 9.07 2.61 -14.92
CA GLU A 67 9.02 2.94 -16.36
C GLU A 67 9.13 1.69 -17.22
N LEU A 68 10.00 0.74 -16.83
CA LEU A 68 10.11 -0.57 -17.45
C LEU A 68 8.77 -1.32 -17.37
N ILE A 69 8.16 -1.39 -16.19
CA ILE A 69 6.88 -2.10 -16.00
C ILE A 69 5.78 -1.48 -16.86
N ALA A 70 5.64 -0.15 -16.83
CA ALA A 70 4.65 0.57 -17.64
C ALA A 70 4.88 0.33 -19.15
N PHE A 71 6.15 0.33 -19.60
CA PHE A 71 6.49 0.04 -20.98
C PHE A 71 6.12 -1.39 -21.36
N MET A 72 6.50 -2.39 -20.56
CA MET A 72 6.21 -3.81 -20.83
C MET A 72 4.70 -4.06 -20.88
N HIS A 73 3.96 -3.50 -19.94
CA HIS A 73 2.51 -3.60 -19.87
C HIS A 73 1.84 -3.01 -21.13
N ARG A 74 2.27 -1.80 -21.55
CA ARG A 74 1.78 -1.17 -22.79
C ARG A 74 1.95 -2.07 -24.03
N PHE A 75 3.02 -2.88 -24.06
CA PHE A 75 3.31 -3.80 -25.16
C PHE A 75 2.86 -5.25 -24.89
N LYS A 76 2.01 -5.47 -23.87
CA LYS A 76 1.43 -6.76 -23.48
C LYS A 76 2.48 -7.86 -23.20
N VAL A 77 3.64 -7.47 -22.65
CA VAL A 77 4.62 -8.40 -22.10
C VAL A 77 4.33 -8.59 -20.62
N PRO A 78 4.11 -9.82 -20.15
CA PRO A 78 3.83 -10.05 -18.74
C PRO A 78 5.04 -9.70 -17.88
N VAL A 79 4.77 -9.00 -16.78
CA VAL A 79 5.78 -8.64 -15.77
C VAL A 79 5.35 -9.20 -14.42
N ALA A 80 6.30 -9.64 -13.61
CA ALA A 80 6.08 -10.10 -12.25
C ALA A 80 7.02 -9.41 -11.27
N TYR A 81 6.57 -9.26 -10.01
CA TYR A 81 7.42 -8.82 -8.91
C TYR A 81 8.02 -10.01 -8.16
N ALA A 82 9.33 -9.97 -7.94
CA ALA A 82 10.01 -10.78 -6.96
C ALA A 82 10.16 -9.97 -5.66
N ASP A 83 9.67 -10.51 -4.55
CA ASP A 83 9.81 -9.87 -3.25
C ASP A 83 11.27 -9.91 -2.77
N ALA A 84 11.89 -8.75 -2.55
CA ALA A 84 13.29 -8.59 -2.19
C ALA A 84 13.71 -9.42 -0.96
N LEU A 85 12.84 -9.48 0.08
CA LEU A 85 13.13 -10.24 1.28
C LEU A 85 13.13 -11.75 1.00
N ARG A 86 12.14 -12.22 0.24
CA ARG A 86 12.02 -13.63 -0.15
C ARG A 86 13.14 -14.06 -1.08
N VAL A 87 13.55 -13.23 -2.04
CA VAL A 87 14.71 -13.46 -2.92
C VAL A 87 15.98 -13.63 -2.09
N ARG A 88 16.22 -12.75 -1.11
CA ARG A 88 17.37 -12.86 -0.19
C ARG A 88 17.33 -14.12 0.68
N GLN A 89 16.15 -14.53 1.16
CA GLN A 89 15.98 -15.76 1.91
C GLN A 89 16.24 -17.00 1.04
N PHE A 90 15.77 -16.96 -0.21
CA PHE A 90 16.02 -18.00 -1.19
C PHE A 90 17.50 -18.11 -1.55
N ALA A 91 18.22 -16.98 -1.74
CA ALA A 91 19.66 -16.96 -1.93
C ALA A 91 20.43 -17.66 -0.78
N LYS A 92 20.05 -17.35 0.46
CA LYS A 92 20.64 -18.02 1.64
C LYS A 92 20.35 -19.52 1.66
N ALA A 93 19.15 -19.94 1.29
CA ALA A 93 18.78 -21.36 1.23
C ALA A 93 19.53 -22.11 0.12
N GLU A 94 19.90 -21.43 -0.98
CA GLU A 94 20.77 -22.00 -2.03
C GLU A 94 22.28 -21.94 -1.68
N GLY A 95 22.66 -21.40 -0.50
CA GLY A 95 24.07 -21.26 -0.09
C GLY A 95 24.80 -20.09 -0.76
N ASN A 96 24.09 -19.21 -1.45
CA ASN A 96 24.67 -18.07 -2.15
C ASN A 96 24.75 -16.86 -1.20
N LEU A 97 25.96 -16.56 -0.72
CA LEU A 97 26.24 -15.45 0.21
C LEU A 97 26.92 -14.25 -0.47
N SER A 98 27.34 -14.40 -1.72
CA SER A 98 28.01 -13.31 -2.47
C SER A 98 27.02 -12.39 -3.17
N LYS A 99 27.26 -11.10 -3.03
CA LYS A 99 26.45 -10.03 -3.67
C LYS A 99 27.15 -9.60 -4.97
N ASN A 100 26.51 -9.89 -6.12
CA ASN A 100 26.98 -9.42 -7.42
C ASN A 100 25.78 -9.24 -8.35
N ASP A 101 25.67 -8.10 -9.05
CA ASP A 101 24.52 -7.69 -9.84
C ASP A 101 24.09 -8.75 -10.90
N THR A 102 25.06 -9.42 -11.54
CA THR A 102 24.79 -10.51 -12.51
C THR A 102 24.22 -11.77 -11.83
N ILE A 103 24.63 -12.03 -10.59
CA ILE A 103 24.11 -13.14 -9.79
C ILE A 103 22.69 -12.84 -9.34
N ASP A 104 22.38 -11.56 -9.07
CA ASP A 104 21.08 -11.13 -8.62
C ASP A 104 20.01 -11.29 -9.70
N ALA A 105 20.27 -10.97 -10.96
CA ALA A 105 19.35 -11.21 -12.06
C ALA A 105 19.07 -12.72 -12.30
N ALA A 106 20.11 -13.54 -12.26
CA ALA A 106 19.96 -15.00 -12.37
C ALA A 106 19.20 -15.60 -11.17
N LEU A 107 19.42 -15.07 -9.97
CA LEU A 107 18.71 -15.46 -8.76
C LEU A 107 17.23 -15.09 -8.84
N ILE A 108 16.89 -13.91 -9.31
CA ILE A 108 15.51 -13.47 -9.53
C ILE A 108 14.78 -14.41 -10.49
N SER A 109 15.43 -14.82 -11.58
CA SER A 109 14.88 -15.77 -12.55
C SER A 109 14.61 -17.13 -11.91
N ARG A 110 15.59 -17.70 -11.16
CA ARG A 110 15.43 -18.99 -10.48
C ARG A 110 14.39 -18.95 -9.37
N PHE A 111 14.35 -17.84 -8.63
CA PHE A 111 13.33 -17.62 -7.59
C PHE A 111 11.93 -17.66 -8.21
N ALA A 112 11.73 -16.95 -9.34
CA ALA A 112 10.47 -16.92 -10.02
C ALA A 112 10.01 -18.29 -10.51
N ASP A 113 10.93 -19.09 -11.04
CA ASP A 113 10.66 -20.45 -11.53
C ASP A 113 10.33 -21.44 -10.39
N LYS A 114 11.12 -21.43 -9.30
CA LYS A 114 11.00 -22.42 -8.22
C LYS A 114 9.92 -22.10 -7.19
N ILE A 115 9.74 -20.82 -6.85
CA ILE A 115 8.85 -20.39 -5.77
C ILE A 115 7.52 -19.86 -6.30
N GLY A 116 7.51 -19.41 -7.56
CA GLY A 116 6.38 -18.73 -8.18
C GLY A 116 6.30 -17.25 -7.81
N VAL A 117 5.87 -16.47 -8.77
CA VAL A 117 5.71 -15.01 -8.64
C VAL A 117 4.34 -14.58 -9.14
N ARG A 118 3.86 -13.45 -8.63
CA ARG A 118 2.59 -12.88 -9.05
C ARG A 118 2.81 -11.95 -10.24
N ILE A 119 2.07 -12.17 -11.33
CA ILE A 119 2.05 -11.27 -12.48
C ILE A 119 1.35 -9.95 -12.08
N ILE A 120 1.95 -8.84 -12.52
CA ILE A 120 1.44 -7.49 -12.32
C ILE A 120 0.32 -7.23 -13.33
N ASN A 121 -0.83 -6.76 -12.85
CA ASN A 121 -1.96 -6.33 -13.69
C ASN A 121 -2.10 -4.80 -13.69
N GLU A 122 -3.03 -4.25 -14.49
CA GLU A 122 -3.30 -2.81 -14.55
C GLU A 122 -3.61 -2.19 -13.18
N ASN A 123 -4.43 -2.86 -12.40
CA ASN A 123 -4.77 -2.36 -11.05
C ASN A 123 -3.55 -2.26 -10.14
N ASP A 124 -2.54 -3.11 -10.33
CA ASP A 124 -1.30 -3.06 -9.57
C ASP A 124 -0.46 -1.83 -9.98
N ILE A 125 -0.44 -1.48 -11.28
CA ILE A 125 0.27 -0.30 -11.80
C ILE A 125 -0.37 0.98 -11.23
N ASP A 126 -1.70 1.10 -11.33
CA ASP A 126 -2.45 2.23 -10.77
C ASP A 126 -2.24 2.34 -9.26
N THR A 127 -2.20 1.21 -8.56
CA THR A 127 -1.92 1.17 -7.11
C THR A 127 -0.52 1.67 -6.79
N VAL A 128 0.49 1.30 -7.58
CA VAL A 128 1.88 1.78 -7.39
C VAL A 128 1.97 3.28 -7.69
N GLU A 129 1.35 3.75 -8.77
CA GLU A 129 1.28 5.18 -9.10
C GLU A 129 0.62 5.97 -7.96
N LEU A 130 -0.53 5.48 -7.49
CA LEU A 130 -1.28 6.09 -6.40
C LEU A 130 -0.46 6.13 -5.10
N LYS A 131 0.26 5.06 -4.79
CA LYS A 131 1.16 4.98 -3.64
C LYS A 131 2.27 6.04 -3.71
N ARG A 132 2.87 6.28 -4.88
CA ARG A 132 3.86 7.35 -5.07
C ARG A 132 3.25 8.73 -4.84
N LYS A 133 2.06 8.96 -5.40
CA LYS A 133 1.33 10.24 -5.24
C LYS A 133 0.97 10.50 -3.77
N THR A 134 0.44 9.50 -3.07
CA THR A 134 0.09 9.64 -1.64
C THR A 134 1.32 9.85 -0.77
N LYS A 135 2.43 9.17 -1.06
CA LYS A 135 3.70 9.38 -0.36
C LYS A 135 4.27 10.78 -0.59
N PHE A 136 4.25 11.26 -1.83
CA PHE A 136 4.68 12.63 -2.13
C PHE A 136 3.78 13.67 -1.46
N ARG A 137 2.45 13.45 -1.46
CA ARG A 137 1.52 14.26 -0.69
C ARG A 137 1.91 14.35 0.78
N GLN A 138 2.26 13.22 1.41
CA GLN A 138 2.70 13.20 2.81
C GLN A 138 3.98 14.03 3.02
N THR A 139 4.96 13.92 2.13
CA THR A 139 6.17 14.76 2.17
C THR A 139 5.84 16.25 2.14
N LEU A 140 4.90 16.67 1.27
CA LEU A 140 4.47 18.07 1.22
C LEU A 140 3.78 18.53 2.51
N ILE A 141 2.96 17.66 3.11
CA ILE A 141 2.28 17.93 4.39
C ILE A 141 3.31 18.06 5.52
N ASP A 142 4.29 17.16 5.58
CA ASP A 142 5.34 17.19 6.60
C ASP A 142 6.19 18.47 6.49
N SER A 143 6.57 18.85 5.26
CA SER A 143 7.27 20.11 4.97
C SER A 143 6.46 21.34 5.38
N ARG A 144 5.18 21.36 5.06
CA ARG A 144 4.28 22.43 5.49
C ARG A 144 4.19 22.53 7.00
N THR A 145 4.05 21.39 7.68
CA THR A 145 3.93 21.33 9.14
C THR A 145 5.21 21.85 9.81
N ALA A 146 6.38 21.47 9.30
CA ALA A 146 7.66 21.98 9.78
C ALA A 146 7.76 23.50 9.65
N LEU A 147 7.31 24.08 8.53
CA LEU A 147 7.27 25.54 8.34
C LEU A 147 6.25 26.23 9.25
N ILE A 148 5.10 25.62 9.53
CA ILE A 148 4.12 26.16 10.46
C ILE A 148 4.72 26.24 11.88
N CYS A 149 5.36 25.15 12.35
CA CYS A 149 6.03 25.14 13.65
C CYS A 149 7.16 26.20 13.72
N LYS A 150 7.92 26.37 12.63
CA LYS A 150 8.95 27.42 12.58
C LYS A 150 8.35 28.83 12.64
N LEU A 151 7.20 29.04 11.97
CA LEU A 151 6.49 30.33 11.97
C LEU A 151 6.03 30.75 13.38
N GLU A 152 5.70 29.79 14.24
CA GLU A 152 5.26 30.08 15.63
C GLU A 152 6.36 30.73 16.46
N THR A 153 7.61 30.37 16.22
CA THR A 153 8.77 30.85 17.00
C THR A 153 9.58 31.95 16.29
N GLU A 154 9.28 32.26 15.02
CA GLU A 154 10.00 33.26 14.25
C GLU A 154 9.54 34.67 14.60
N ILE A 155 10.46 35.59 14.88
CA ILE A 155 10.19 36.97 15.27
C ILE A 155 10.47 37.97 14.15
N ASP A 156 11.37 37.62 13.21
CA ASP A 156 11.72 38.47 12.10
C ASP A 156 10.57 38.55 11.07
N LYS A 157 10.15 39.77 10.74
CA LYS A 157 8.99 39.99 9.86
C LYS A 157 9.24 39.54 8.41
N GLU A 158 10.46 39.73 7.91
CA GLU A 158 10.80 39.33 6.55
C GLU A 158 10.84 37.82 6.43
N ILE A 159 11.47 37.13 7.38
CA ILE A 159 11.50 35.67 7.43
C ILE A 159 10.08 35.10 7.59
N ARG A 160 9.24 35.70 8.44
CA ARG A 160 7.82 35.32 8.59
C ARG A 160 7.07 35.41 7.27
N SER A 161 7.29 36.49 6.49
CA SER A 161 6.66 36.67 5.17
C SER A 161 7.08 35.57 4.21
N MET A 162 8.39 35.27 4.11
CA MET A 162 8.92 34.22 3.27
C MET A 162 8.37 32.84 3.64
N ILE A 163 8.31 32.50 4.93
CA ILE A 163 7.70 31.25 5.42
C ILE A 163 6.22 31.20 5.02
N GLY A 164 5.49 32.29 5.18
CA GLY A 164 4.08 32.38 4.80
C GLY A 164 3.84 32.12 3.30
N GLU A 165 4.71 32.61 2.43
CA GLU A 165 4.67 32.36 0.98
C GLU A 165 4.94 30.88 0.67
N GLN A 166 5.93 30.27 1.31
CA GLN A 166 6.24 28.85 1.15
C GLN A 166 5.06 27.98 1.59
N ILE A 167 4.42 28.30 2.71
CA ILE A 167 3.21 27.58 3.19
C ILE A 167 2.08 27.69 2.14
N LYS A 168 1.84 28.88 1.57
CA LYS A 168 0.85 29.07 0.51
C LYS A 168 1.18 28.23 -0.73
N HIS A 169 2.45 28.18 -1.13
CA HIS A 169 2.91 27.36 -2.26
C HIS A 169 2.68 25.87 -2.00
N LEU A 170 3.09 25.37 -0.84
CA LEU A 170 2.88 23.97 -0.44
C LEU A 170 1.38 23.61 -0.42
N ASN A 171 0.52 24.48 0.05
CA ASN A 171 -0.93 24.26 0.01
C ASN A 171 -1.47 24.10 -1.42
N LYS A 172 -0.95 24.86 -2.39
CA LYS A 172 -1.30 24.69 -3.81
C LYS A 172 -0.82 23.36 -4.36
N LEU A 173 0.42 22.96 -4.05
CA LEU A 173 0.96 21.67 -4.47
C LEU A 173 0.20 20.49 -3.86
N ILE A 174 -0.17 20.58 -2.59
CA ILE A 174 -0.98 19.54 -1.91
C ILE A 174 -2.32 19.38 -2.64
N LYS A 175 -3.04 20.47 -2.93
CA LYS A 175 -4.29 20.38 -3.67
C LYS A 175 -4.12 19.78 -5.06
N LYS A 176 -3.02 20.14 -5.76
CA LYS A 176 -2.72 19.60 -7.10
C LYS A 176 -2.49 18.10 -7.08
N ILE A 177 -1.70 17.60 -6.12
CA ILE A 177 -1.44 16.16 -6.00
C ILE A 177 -2.68 15.39 -5.53
N GLU A 178 -3.51 15.97 -4.68
CA GLU A 178 -4.79 15.41 -4.27
C GLU A 178 -5.75 15.23 -5.46
N ALA A 179 -5.86 16.25 -6.32
CA ALA A 179 -6.63 16.15 -7.56
C ALA A 179 -6.07 15.03 -8.47
N SER A 180 -4.74 14.96 -8.63
CA SER A 180 -4.10 13.93 -9.44
C SER A 180 -4.31 12.51 -8.87
N CYS A 181 -4.39 12.33 -7.54
CA CYS A 181 -4.79 11.07 -6.94
C CYS A 181 -6.22 10.67 -7.34
N MET A 182 -7.14 11.62 -7.30
CA MET A 182 -8.54 11.38 -7.68
C MET A 182 -8.68 11.08 -9.17
N GLU A 183 -7.92 11.73 -10.05
CA GLU A 183 -7.89 11.41 -11.48
C GLU A 183 -7.44 9.97 -11.75
N THR A 184 -6.44 9.46 -11.01
CA THR A 184 -6.01 8.05 -11.12
C THR A 184 -7.14 7.12 -10.68
N VAL A 185 -7.83 7.45 -9.60
CA VAL A 185 -8.99 6.67 -9.12
C VAL A 185 -10.13 6.66 -10.14
N GLU A 186 -10.44 7.81 -10.73
CA GLU A 186 -11.54 7.93 -11.71
C GLU A 186 -11.32 7.10 -12.98
N LYS A 187 -10.07 6.91 -13.39
CA LYS A 187 -9.69 6.07 -14.54
C LYS A 187 -9.84 4.57 -14.27
N ASN A 188 -9.85 4.16 -13.00
CA ASN A 188 -9.91 2.76 -12.59
C ASN A 188 -11.24 2.46 -11.90
N GLN A 189 -12.21 1.89 -12.64
CA GLN A 189 -13.57 1.66 -12.14
C GLN A 189 -13.63 0.77 -10.87
N PRO A 190 -12.88 -0.35 -10.76
CA PRO A 190 -12.81 -1.12 -9.52
C PRO A 190 -12.35 -0.29 -8.31
N MET A 191 -11.32 0.54 -8.50
CA MET A 191 -10.77 1.40 -7.45
C MET A 191 -11.76 2.51 -7.07
N LYS A 192 -12.40 3.15 -8.05
CA LYS A 192 -13.47 4.14 -7.85
C LYS A 192 -14.61 3.59 -7.01
N ASN A 193 -15.08 2.39 -7.34
CA ASN A 193 -16.14 1.73 -6.59
C ASN A 193 -15.75 1.47 -5.13
N LEU A 194 -14.50 1.03 -4.88
CA LEU A 194 -14.01 0.80 -3.52
C LEU A 194 -13.88 2.11 -2.73
N VAL A 195 -13.35 3.18 -3.34
CA VAL A 195 -13.27 4.50 -2.69
C VAL A 195 -14.66 4.98 -2.30
N SER A 196 -15.63 4.92 -3.21
CA SER A 196 -17.03 5.32 -2.93
C SER A 196 -17.61 4.55 -1.75
N ARG A 197 -17.44 3.22 -1.73
CA ARG A 197 -17.95 2.37 -0.64
C ARG A 197 -17.23 2.58 0.69
N PHE A 198 -15.94 2.89 0.68
CA PHE A 198 -15.20 3.20 1.91
C PHE A 198 -15.65 4.51 2.52
N THR A 199 -16.03 5.49 1.70
CA THR A 199 -16.52 6.79 2.17
C THR A 199 -17.96 6.75 2.73
N GLU A 200 -18.69 5.65 2.54
CA GLU A 200 -19.97 5.41 3.25
C GLU A 200 -19.75 5.27 4.78
N ILE A 201 -18.52 4.95 5.21
CA ILE A 201 -18.19 4.91 6.64
C ILE A 201 -17.95 6.34 7.13
N GLY A 202 -18.81 6.83 8.01
CA GLY A 202 -18.63 8.15 8.63
C GLY A 202 -17.24 8.32 9.26
N GLY A 203 -16.50 9.32 8.80
CA GLY A 203 -15.12 9.59 9.19
C GLY A 203 -14.05 9.12 8.20
N VAL A 204 -14.41 8.39 7.15
CA VAL A 204 -13.50 8.01 6.07
C VAL A 204 -13.71 8.93 4.88
N GLY A 205 -12.82 9.88 4.64
CA GLY A 205 -12.86 10.75 3.46
C GLY A 205 -12.17 10.11 2.25
N ASN A 206 -12.41 10.68 1.04
CA ASN A 206 -11.85 10.18 -0.22
C ASN A 206 -10.34 9.97 -0.15
N LEU A 207 -9.57 10.94 0.29
CA LEU A 207 -8.11 10.84 0.36
C LEU A 207 -7.62 9.79 1.39
N THR A 208 -8.38 9.57 2.46
CA THR A 208 -8.09 8.50 3.41
C THR A 208 -8.35 7.13 2.78
N ALA A 209 -9.48 6.97 2.08
CA ALA A 209 -9.80 5.76 1.33
C ALA A 209 -8.73 5.45 0.27
N VAL A 210 -8.33 6.47 -0.49
CA VAL A 210 -7.26 6.39 -1.49
C VAL A 210 -5.93 5.96 -0.86
N SER A 211 -5.53 6.57 0.26
CA SER A 211 -4.29 6.22 0.96
C SER A 211 -4.31 4.78 1.47
N ILE A 212 -5.45 4.32 2.00
CA ILE A 212 -5.61 2.93 2.46
C ILE A 212 -5.50 1.95 1.29
N LEU A 213 -6.14 2.21 0.15
CA LEU A 213 -6.07 1.36 -1.03
C LEU A 213 -4.67 1.32 -1.63
N ALA A 214 -3.98 2.46 -1.69
CA ALA A 214 -2.62 2.56 -2.19
C ALA A 214 -1.61 1.79 -1.33
N GLU A 215 -1.77 1.84 -0.02
CA GLU A 215 -0.82 1.25 0.93
C GLU A 215 -1.20 -0.18 1.37
N LEU A 216 -2.45 -0.62 1.17
CA LEU A 216 -2.94 -1.97 1.50
C LEU A 216 -3.61 -2.63 0.29
N PRO A 217 -2.88 -2.96 -0.78
CA PRO A 217 -3.44 -3.67 -1.94
C PRO A 217 -3.98 -5.06 -1.58
N GLU A 218 -3.65 -5.59 -0.41
CA GLU A 218 -4.13 -6.87 0.11
C GLU A 218 -5.54 -6.80 0.71
N ILE A 219 -6.10 -5.59 0.89
CA ILE A 219 -7.43 -5.39 1.47
C ILE A 219 -8.50 -6.14 0.65
N GLY A 220 -9.42 -6.82 1.31
CA GLY A 220 -10.40 -7.70 0.70
C GLY A 220 -9.89 -9.09 0.32
N ARG A 221 -8.56 -9.32 0.30
CA ARG A 221 -7.94 -10.57 -0.17
C ARG A 221 -7.42 -11.46 0.96
N ILE A 222 -7.09 -10.88 2.11
CA ILE A 222 -6.55 -11.60 3.27
C ILE A 222 -7.45 -11.44 4.49
N ASN A 223 -7.25 -12.29 5.50
CA ASN A 223 -8.01 -12.20 6.73
C ASN A 223 -7.59 -11.01 7.61
N ASP A 224 -8.46 -10.62 8.54
CA ASP A 224 -8.28 -9.46 9.40
C ASP A 224 -7.03 -9.55 10.28
N ALA A 225 -6.64 -10.74 10.74
CA ALA A 225 -5.44 -10.92 11.58
C ALA A 225 -4.17 -10.56 10.80
N LYS A 226 -4.04 -11.06 9.56
CA LYS A 226 -2.90 -10.74 8.67
C LYS A 226 -2.92 -9.26 8.29
N LEU A 227 -4.10 -8.71 7.98
CA LEU A 227 -4.27 -7.31 7.60
C LEU A 227 -3.90 -6.36 8.75
N ASN A 228 -4.33 -6.67 9.99
CA ASN A 228 -3.96 -5.90 11.18
C ASN A 228 -2.45 -5.94 11.45
N ARG A 229 -1.78 -7.07 11.17
CA ARG A 229 -0.32 -7.17 11.28
C ARG A 229 0.37 -6.29 10.24
N LEU A 230 -0.06 -6.30 8.99
CA LEU A 230 0.47 -5.42 7.93
C LEU A 230 0.27 -3.94 8.26
N ALA A 231 -0.86 -3.57 8.84
CA ALA A 231 -1.13 -2.21 9.30
C ALA A 231 -0.36 -1.80 10.57
N GLY A 232 0.35 -2.74 11.21
CA GLY A 232 1.04 -2.50 12.48
C GLY A 232 0.08 -2.24 13.65
N LEU A 233 -1.10 -2.85 13.62
CA LEU A 233 -2.12 -2.75 14.68
C LEU A 233 -2.22 -4.02 15.52
N ALA A 234 -1.58 -5.11 15.13
CA ALA A 234 -1.49 -6.33 15.94
C ALA A 234 -0.55 -6.09 17.13
N PRO A 235 -0.93 -6.47 18.35
CA PRO A 235 0.01 -6.46 19.46
C PRO A 235 1.02 -7.57 19.24
N GLU A 236 2.29 -7.25 19.28
CA GLU A 236 3.35 -8.27 19.33
C GLU A 236 3.64 -8.63 20.79
N GLU A 237 3.66 -9.92 21.04
CA GLU A 237 4.13 -10.48 22.30
C GLU A 237 5.64 -10.68 22.18
N LYS A 238 6.41 -9.88 22.88
CA LYS A 238 7.82 -10.19 23.11
C LYS A 238 7.90 -10.99 24.41
N GLN A 239 7.94 -12.31 24.28
CA GLN A 239 8.32 -13.19 25.37
C GLN A 239 9.82 -13.47 25.24
N SER A 240 10.60 -13.00 26.19
CA SER A 240 11.97 -13.41 26.38
C SER A 240 12.13 -13.87 27.83
N GLY A 241 12.12 -15.17 28.04
CA GLY A 241 12.22 -15.78 29.37
C GLY A 241 11.03 -15.46 30.29
N SER A 242 11.28 -15.19 31.56
CA SER A 242 10.26 -14.97 32.59
C SER A 242 9.68 -13.54 32.68
N LYS A 243 10.07 -12.63 31.76
CA LYS A 243 9.56 -11.24 31.78
C LYS A 243 8.45 -11.06 30.75
N GLU A 244 7.21 -10.85 31.23
CA GLU A 244 6.09 -10.36 30.42
C GLU A 244 6.27 -8.87 30.14
N TRP A 245 6.48 -8.50 28.88
CA TRP A 245 6.51 -7.12 28.44
C TRP A 245 5.10 -6.67 28.05
N GLN A 246 4.78 -5.41 28.36
CA GLN A 246 3.50 -4.82 27.93
C GLN A 246 3.33 -4.96 26.41
N ARG A 247 2.20 -5.51 25.97
CA ARG A 247 1.83 -5.67 24.58
C ARG A 247 1.80 -4.31 23.88
N ARG A 248 2.74 -4.05 22.99
CA ARG A 248 2.80 -2.81 22.20
C ARG A 248 2.56 -3.13 20.74
N ILE A 249 1.88 -2.22 20.04
CA ILE A 249 1.83 -2.27 18.57
C ILE A 249 3.21 -1.89 18.03
N TRP A 250 3.74 -2.74 17.14
CA TRP A 250 5.07 -2.57 16.54
C TRP A 250 5.03 -2.92 15.06
N GLY A 251 5.98 -2.34 14.28
CA GLY A 251 6.16 -2.69 12.86
C GLY A 251 5.01 -2.26 11.96
N GLY A 252 4.80 -2.99 10.88
CA GLY A 252 3.78 -2.71 9.89
C GLY A 252 3.99 -1.41 9.11
N ARG A 253 3.04 -1.09 8.22
CA ARG A 253 3.08 0.08 7.34
C ARG A 253 2.64 1.34 8.10
N LYS A 254 3.59 2.22 8.38
CA LYS A 254 3.36 3.47 9.15
C LYS A 254 2.29 4.35 8.50
N ASP A 255 2.31 4.48 7.17
CA ASP A 255 1.40 5.36 6.44
C ASP A 255 -0.05 4.86 6.52
N VAL A 256 -0.26 3.54 6.46
CA VAL A 256 -1.56 2.91 6.73
C VAL A 256 -2.04 3.23 8.14
N ARG A 257 -1.18 3.05 9.13
CA ARG A 257 -1.52 3.29 10.52
C ARG A 257 -1.90 4.75 10.77
N ASN A 258 -1.19 5.70 10.16
CA ASN A 258 -1.51 7.12 10.22
C ASN A 258 -2.87 7.43 9.57
N ALA A 259 -3.14 6.90 8.37
CA ALA A 259 -4.41 7.08 7.68
C ALA A 259 -5.58 6.50 8.51
N LEU A 260 -5.42 5.30 9.05
CA LEU A 260 -6.42 4.67 9.92
C LEU A 260 -6.62 5.43 11.23
N TYR A 261 -5.56 6.01 11.81
CA TYR A 261 -5.67 6.83 13.01
C TYR A 261 -6.54 8.05 12.75
N MET A 262 -6.27 8.81 11.70
CA MET A 262 -7.05 9.99 11.34
C MET A 262 -8.50 9.64 11.03
N ALA A 263 -8.74 8.56 10.29
CA ALA A 263 -10.09 8.08 10.01
C ALA A 263 -10.82 7.63 11.30
N ALA A 264 -10.15 6.93 12.21
CA ALA A 264 -10.76 6.49 13.46
C ALA A 264 -11.10 7.67 14.36
N VAL A 265 -10.23 8.68 14.47
CA VAL A 265 -10.51 9.91 15.22
C VAL A 265 -11.74 10.62 14.65
N ALA A 266 -11.84 10.76 13.33
CA ALA A 266 -13.02 11.34 12.71
C ALA A 266 -14.27 10.46 12.91
N SER A 267 -14.13 9.14 12.82
CA SER A 267 -15.26 8.20 13.01
C SER A 267 -15.83 8.21 14.42
N ILE A 268 -15.07 8.61 15.44
CA ILE A 268 -15.60 8.79 16.82
C ILE A 268 -16.78 9.77 16.80
N LYS A 269 -16.70 10.81 15.98
CA LYS A 269 -17.74 11.85 15.87
C LYS A 269 -18.83 11.48 14.84
N TRP A 270 -18.45 10.86 13.72
CA TRP A 270 -19.32 10.72 12.55
C TRP A 270 -19.88 9.31 12.36
N ASN A 271 -19.51 8.34 13.20
CA ASN A 271 -20.01 6.97 13.13
C ASN A 271 -20.43 6.50 14.52
N ALA A 272 -21.72 6.34 14.74
CA ALA A 272 -22.29 6.02 16.04
C ALA A 272 -21.77 4.68 16.61
N ILE A 273 -21.50 3.68 15.75
CA ILE A 273 -21.00 2.36 16.17
C ILE A 273 -19.54 2.44 16.62
N LEU A 274 -18.67 3.07 15.82
CA LEU A 274 -17.25 3.21 16.14
C LEU A 274 -17.04 4.18 17.29
N GLY A 275 -17.80 5.29 17.32
CA GLY A 275 -17.80 6.24 18.42
C GLY A 275 -18.28 5.62 19.72
N GLY A 276 -19.40 4.89 19.70
CA GLY A 276 -19.93 4.17 20.86
C GLY A 276 -18.93 3.15 21.41
N TYR A 277 -18.23 2.43 20.51
CA TYR A 277 -17.19 1.49 20.93
C TYR A 277 -16.00 2.21 21.60
N TYR A 278 -15.55 3.32 21.02
CA TYR A 278 -14.48 4.13 21.60
C TYR A 278 -14.87 4.68 22.98
N HIS A 279 -16.04 5.31 23.10
CA HIS A 279 -16.52 5.88 24.36
C HIS A 279 -16.72 4.82 25.44
N LYS A 280 -17.21 3.62 25.08
CA LYS A 280 -17.28 2.49 26.00
C LYS A 280 -15.90 2.16 26.58
N LYS A 281 -14.86 2.07 25.73
CA LYS A 281 -13.49 1.82 26.20
C LYS A 281 -12.93 2.93 27.07
N ARG A 282 -13.29 4.19 26.80
CA ARG A 282 -12.92 5.32 27.64
C ARG A 282 -13.61 5.29 29.01
N ALA A 283 -14.87 4.89 29.04
CA ALA A 283 -15.64 4.73 30.27
C ALA A 283 -15.13 3.56 31.14
N GLU A 284 -14.55 2.53 30.54
CA GLU A 284 -13.84 1.44 31.22
C GLU A 284 -12.49 1.90 31.83
N GLY A 285 -12.14 3.21 31.78
CA GLY A 285 -10.91 3.78 32.32
C GLY A 285 -9.68 3.70 31.40
N HIS A 286 -9.81 3.17 30.18
CA HIS A 286 -8.66 3.05 29.28
C HIS A 286 -8.21 4.42 28.74
N PRO A 287 -6.88 4.72 28.69
CA PRO A 287 -6.34 5.93 28.08
C PRO A 287 -6.69 6.01 26.58
N HIS A 288 -6.63 7.22 26.00
CA HIS A 288 -6.94 7.45 24.57
C HIS A 288 -6.27 6.44 23.62
N LYS A 289 -4.96 6.20 23.78
CA LYS A 289 -4.20 5.26 22.93
C LYS A 289 -4.72 3.82 23.02
N TRP A 290 -5.22 3.41 24.19
CA TRP A 290 -5.78 2.08 24.42
C TRP A 290 -7.20 1.92 23.86
N ALA A 291 -7.95 3.01 23.75
CA ALA A 291 -9.28 3.01 23.17
C ALA A 291 -9.25 3.15 21.64
N ILE A 292 -8.34 3.99 21.10
CA ILE A 292 -8.30 4.29 19.67
C ILE A 292 -7.76 3.11 18.84
N VAL A 293 -6.75 2.36 19.31
CA VAL A 293 -6.17 1.24 18.54
C VAL A 293 -7.18 0.12 18.26
N PRO A 294 -7.99 -0.36 19.24
CA PRO A 294 -9.07 -1.29 18.94
C PRO A 294 -10.13 -0.70 17.99
N THR A 295 -10.40 0.60 18.05
CA THR A 295 -11.31 1.29 17.12
C THR A 295 -10.74 1.28 15.70
N MET A 296 -9.45 1.54 15.52
CA MET A 296 -8.75 1.42 14.23
C MET A 296 -8.84 0.00 13.67
N ARG A 297 -8.69 -1.03 14.49
CA ARG A 297 -8.86 -2.43 14.08
C ARG A 297 -10.27 -2.73 13.60
N LYS A 298 -11.28 -2.26 14.35
CA LYS A 298 -12.68 -2.41 13.93
C LYS A 298 -12.94 -1.72 12.60
N LEU A 299 -12.43 -0.49 12.43
CA LEU A 299 -12.53 0.24 11.17
C LEU A 299 -11.84 -0.54 10.03
N LEU A 300 -10.62 -1.05 10.23
CA LEU A 300 -9.91 -1.83 9.22
C LEU A 300 -10.62 -3.13 8.86
N SER A 301 -11.17 -3.86 9.84
CA SER A 301 -11.99 -5.06 9.60
C SER A 301 -13.26 -4.73 8.81
N LEU A 302 -13.88 -3.58 9.06
CA LEU A 302 -15.04 -3.12 8.31
C LEU A 302 -14.69 -2.80 6.85
N LEU A 303 -13.60 -2.07 6.62
CA LEU A 303 -13.07 -1.79 5.27
C LEU A 303 -12.70 -3.07 4.52
N ASN A 304 -12.06 -4.03 5.22
CA ASN A 304 -11.71 -5.33 4.64
C ASN A 304 -12.95 -6.12 4.21
N LYS A 305 -14.00 -6.08 5.01
CA LYS A 305 -15.28 -6.74 4.70
C LYS A 305 -15.97 -6.09 3.50
N ILE A 306 -16.00 -4.76 3.44
CA ILE A 306 -16.53 -4.00 2.29
C ILE A 306 -15.76 -4.35 1.00
N ALA A 307 -14.44 -4.46 1.08
CA ALA A 307 -13.60 -4.79 -0.08
C ALA A 307 -13.79 -6.25 -0.54
N ARG A 308 -14.06 -7.17 0.39
CA ARG A 308 -14.25 -8.60 0.11
C ARG A 308 -15.64 -8.92 -0.44
N ASP A 309 -16.69 -8.29 0.09
CA ASP A 309 -18.06 -8.58 -0.24
C ASP A 309 -18.74 -7.35 -0.88
N PRO A 310 -18.97 -7.37 -2.19
CA PRO A 310 -19.67 -6.29 -2.89
C PRO A 310 -21.09 -6.00 -2.39
N ARG A 311 -21.75 -6.97 -1.75
CA ARG A 311 -23.12 -6.84 -1.24
C ARG A 311 -23.18 -6.36 0.20
N PHE A 312 -22.05 -6.31 0.89
CA PHE A 312 -22.01 -5.90 2.27
C PHE A 312 -22.23 -4.39 2.40
N THR A 313 -23.27 -3.98 3.13
CA THR A 313 -23.53 -2.57 3.48
C THR A 313 -23.15 -2.33 4.93
N PRO A 314 -22.28 -1.35 5.22
CA PRO A 314 -21.90 -1.04 6.59
C PRO A 314 -23.11 -0.49 7.36
N ARG A 315 -23.32 -0.97 8.58
CA ARG A 315 -24.30 -0.37 9.49
C ARG A 315 -23.75 0.98 9.98
N THR A 316 -24.58 1.99 9.98
CA THR A 316 -24.23 3.35 10.45
C THR A 316 -24.80 3.64 11.84
N GLU A 317 -25.85 2.93 12.26
CA GLU A 317 -26.53 3.13 13.53
C GLU A 317 -26.56 1.85 14.39
N PRO A 318 -26.51 1.99 15.74
CA PRO A 318 -26.67 0.87 16.66
C PRO A 318 -28.07 0.24 16.57
N GLU A 319 -28.18 -1.07 16.79
CA GLU A 319 -29.48 -1.80 16.73
C GLU A 319 -30.55 -1.24 17.69
N SER A 320 -30.15 -0.65 18.82
CA SER A 320 -31.07 -0.05 19.79
C SER A 320 -31.88 1.12 19.23
N THR A 321 -31.34 1.89 18.30
CA THR A 321 -32.03 3.04 17.70
C THR A 321 -33.17 2.61 16.77
N LYS A 322 -33.03 1.45 16.09
CA LYS A 322 -34.09 0.92 15.21
C LYS A 322 -35.24 0.29 15.96
N ARG A 323 -35.00 -0.31 17.14
CA ARG A 323 -36.08 -0.84 17.99
C ARG A 323 -36.98 0.27 18.53
N ASN A 324 -36.40 1.39 18.95
CA ASN A 324 -37.19 2.52 19.49
C ASN A 324 -38.00 3.26 18.40
N ALA A 325 -37.49 3.35 17.17
CA ALA A 325 -38.22 3.94 16.04
C ALA A 325 -39.46 3.13 15.64
N ASN A 326 -39.37 1.78 15.72
CA ASN A 326 -40.53 0.90 15.43
C ASN A 326 -41.57 0.86 16.56
N VAL A 327 -41.15 1.04 17.81
CA VAL A 327 -42.08 1.12 18.96
C VAL A 327 -42.83 2.46 18.95
N GLY A 328 -42.17 3.54 18.56
CA GLY A 328 -42.83 4.86 18.41
C GLY A 328 -43.84 4.95 17.27
N ARG A 329 -43.66 4.18 16.19
CA ARG A 329 -44.66 4.10 15.09
C ARG A 329 -45.88 3.28 15.42
N LYS A 330 -45.78 2.27 16.30
CA LYS A 330 -46.95 1.47 16.76
C LYS A 330 -47.81 2.18 17.79
N LYS A 331 -47.32 3.23 18.46
CA LYS A 331 -48.10 4.06 19.42
C LYS A 331 -48.83 5.25 18.79
N LYS A 332 -48.66 5.53 17.49
CA LYS A 332 -49.37 6.61 16.76
C LYS A 332 -50.52 6.12 15.90
N VAL A 333 -50.88 4.83 15.96
CA VAL A 333 -51.97 4.23 15.18
C VAL A 333 -52.95 3.47 16.10
N ALA A 334 -53.05 3.90 17.36
CA ALA A 334 -54.07 3.42 18.31
C ALA A 334 -54.79 4.60 18.92
#